data_86885421122c1c498750a3cbac115d9c
#
_entry.id   86885421122c1c498750a3cbac115d9c
#
_cell.length_a   1.000
_cell.length_b   1.000
_cell.length_c   1.000
_cell.angle_alpha   90.00
_cell.angle_beta   90.00
_cell.angle_gamma   90.00
#
_symmetry.space_group_name_H-M   'P 1'
#
loop_
_entity.id
_entity.type
_entity.pdbx_description
1 polymer ?
#
loop_
_entity_poly.entity_id
_entity_poly.type
_entity_poly.pdbx_seq_one_letter_code
_entity_poly.pdbx_strand_id
1 'polypeptide(L)'
;MKAALVYTSTTPELIELVEKEVTKNIGTDAEIISLQDPSILAEVREAGYVTKTAAARLIGMYMEAVAQGADAILNICSSVGEVADSVQTAAAYVGVPIVRIDEDMCKEAVRLGKRVGVLATLATTLEPTKNTISRVARAMGKHVELVDGLIDGAFGLNQEEFRKLLLEAAGKIKDDVDVIVLAQGSMAYVEEDLHEAYGIPVLYSPRFGAIELKKALQEKGMLA
;
A
#
# COMPACT_ATOMS: atom_id res chain seq x y z
N MET A 1 19.69 13.47 0.77
CA MET A 1 18.68 12.58 1.34
C MET A 1 18.35 11.50 0.32
N LYS A 2 18.31 10.25 0.75
CA LYS A 2 18.03 9.09 -0.11
C LYS A 2 16.79 8.33 0.39
N ALA A 3 15.80 8.14 -0.46
CA ALA A 3 14.62 7.33 -0.16
C ALA A 3 14.63 6.04 -0.99
N ALA A 4 14.47 4.88 -0.36
CA ALA A 4 14.38 3.63 -1.07
C ALA A 4 12.92 3.23 -1.29
N LEU A 5 12.59 2.87 -2.52
CA LEU A 5 11.30 2.38 -2.96
C LEU A 5 11.44 0.89 -3.28
N VAL A 6 10.79 0.04 -2.48
CA VAL A 6 10.91 -1.42 -2.59
C VAL A 6 9.63 -2.00 -3.17
N TYR A 7 9.72 -2.48 -4.40
CA TYR A 7 8.60 -2.98 -5.20
C TYR A 7 8.60 -4.51 -5.30
N THR A 8 7.45 -5.11 -5.12
CA THR A 8 7.18 -6.51 -5.44
C THR A 8 6.18 -6.67 -6.59
N SER A 9 5.70 -5.54 -7.14
CA SER A 9 4.92 -5.43 -8.37
C SER A 9 5.49 -4.27 -9.18
N THR A 10 5.73 -4.47 -10.46
CA THR A 10 6.55 -3.57 -11.29
C THR A 10 5.82 -3.12 -12.56
N THR A 11 4.50 -2.87 -12.47
CA THR A 11 3.82 -2.23 -13.60
C THR A 11 4.32 -0.79 -13.76
N PRO A 12 4.58 -0.33 -14.99
CA PRO A 12 5.08 1.02 -15.24
C PRO A 12 4.20 2.10 -14.59
N GLU A 13 2.90 1.93 -14.65
CA GLU A 13 1.90 2.87 -14.11
C GLU A 13 2.00 3.01 -12.58
N LEU A 14 2.24 1.88 -11.88
CA LEU A 14 2.42 1.90 -10.42
C LEU A 14 3.72 2.61 -10.05
N ILE A 15 4.81 2.32 -10.75
CA ILE A 15 6.12 2.94 -10.50
C ILE A 15 6.00 4.45 -10.70
N GLU A 16 5.48 4.89 -11.86
CA GLU A 16 5.30 6.32 -12.18
C GLU A 16 4.45 7.03 -11.13
N LEU A 17 3.32 6.43 -10.74
CA LEU A 17 2.43 7.00 -9.73
C LEU A 17 3.14 7.16 -8.38
N VAL A 18 3.82 6.12 -7.90
CA VAL A 18 4.52 6.15 -6.61
C VAL A 18 5.65 7.16 -6.63
N GLU A 19 6.48 7.17 -7.67
CA GLU A 19 7.58 8.14 -7.80
C GLU A 19 7.07 9.58 -7.87
N LYS A 20 5.97 9.83 -8.57
CA LYS A 20 5.29 11.13 -8.62
C LYS A 20 4.82 11.58 -7.25
N GLU A 21 4.11 10.71 -6.51
CA GLU A 21 3.62 11.03 -5.17
C GLU A 21 4.78 11.23 -4.17
N VAL A 22 5.82 10.40 -4.26
CA VAL A 22 7.00 10.54 -3.41
C VAL A 22 7.72 11.86 -3.72
N THR A 23 8.04 12.14 -4.98
CA THR A 23 8.72 13.39 -5.38
C THR A 23 7.93 14.64 -4.96
N LYS A 24 6.60 14.61 -5.10
CA LYS A 24 5.71 15.69 -4.66
C LYS A 24 5.84 15.97 -3.14
N ASN A 25 6.06 14.93 -2.34
CA ASN A 25 6.10 15.02 -0.88
C ASN A 25 7.48 15.31 -0.31
N ILE A 26 8.55 14.73 -0.89
CA ILE A 26 9.92 14.86 -0.35
C ILE A 26 10.84 15.75 -1.18
N GLY A 27 10.35 16.26 -2.33
CA GLY A 27 11.09 17.15 -3.22
C GLY A 27 11.91 16.45 -4.30
N THR A 28 12.28 17.20 -5.33
CA THR A 28 13.02 16.70 -6.50
C THR A 28 14.52 16.50 -6.23
N ASP A 29 15.04 17.06 -5.14
CA ASP A 29 16.46 16.93 -4.75
C ASP A 29 16.76 15.63 -3.99
N ALA A 30 15.73 14.85 -3.69
CA ALA A 30 15.87 13.53 -3.07
C ALA A 30 16.37 12.51 -4.09
N GLU A 31 17.40 11.75 -3.71
CA GLU A 31 17.87 10.59 -4.49
C GLU A 31 16.92 9.41 -4.23
N ILE A 32 16.39 8.81 -5.29
CA ILE A 32 15.54 7.64 -5.21
C ILE A 32 16.32 6.38 -5.52
N ILE A 33 16.31 5.42 -4.60
CA ILE A 33 16.81 4.06 -4.79
C ILE A 33 15.60 3.19 -5.13
N SER A 34 15.52 2.63 -6.34
CA SER A 34 14.42 1.72 -6.74
C SER A 34 14.90 0.28 -6.73
N LEU A 35 14.36 -0.54 -5.82
CA LEU A 35 14.63 -1.97 -5.73
C LEU A 35 13.37 -2.76 -6.13
N GLN A 36 13.53 -3.73 -7.02
CA GLN A 36 12.40 -4.40 -7.65
C GLN A 36 12.60 -5.92 -7.69
N ASP A 37 11.66 -6.68 -7.14
CA ASP A 37 11.58 -8.15 -7.30
C ASP A 37 10.13 -8.61 -7.48
N PRO A 38 9.61 -8.65 -8.72
CA PRO A 38 8.24 -9.07 -8.99
C PRO A 38 8.00 -10.56 -8.71
N SER A 39 9.05 -11.36 -8.58
CA SER A 39 8.93 -12.78 -8.26
C SER A 39 8.44 -13.03 -6.83
N ILE A 40 8.61 -12.05 -5.92
CA ILE A 40 8.07 -12.11 -4.56
C ILE A 40 6.54 -12.15 -4.59
N LEU A 41 5.90 -11.21 -5.29
CA LEU A 41 4.43 -11.20 -5.40
C LEU A 41 3.92 -12.44 -6.17
N ALA A 42 4.63 -12.88 -7.22
CA ALA A 42 4.28 -14.07 -7.97
C ALA A 42 4.24 -15.31 -7.06
N GLU A 43 5.26 -15.51 -6.23
CA GLU A 43 5.36 -16.62 -5.27
C GLU A 43 4.23 -16.54 -4.21
N VAL A 44 3.95 -15.36 -3.67
CA VAL A 44 2.87 -15.16 -2.67
C VAL A 44 1.51 -15.47 -3.27
N ARG A 45 1.26 -15.09 -4.53
CA ARG A 45 0.01 -15.40 -5.23
C ARG A 45 -0.16 -16.90 -5.47
N GLU A 46 0.89 -17.58 -5.88
CA GLU A 46 0.89 -19.04 -6.11
C GLU A 46 0.65 -19.82 -4.80
N ALA A 47 1.34 -19.42 -3.74
CA ALA A 47 1.24 -20.07 -2.43
C ALA A 47 -0.05 -19.72 -1.67
N GLY A 48 -0.64 -18.54 -1.91
CA GLY A 48 -1.78 -18.01 -1.16
C GLY A 48 -1.40 -17.34 0.18
N TYR A 49 -0.13 -17.26 0.53
CA TYR A 49 0.40 -16.66 1.75
C TYR A 49 1.87 -16.21 1.56
N VAL A 50 2.40 -15.43 2.49
CA VAL A 50 3.81 -15.01 2.47
C VAL A 50 4.71 -16.18 2.87
N THR A 51 5.43 -16.72 1.90
CA THR A 51 6.35 -17.84 2.14
C THR A 51 7.62 -17.38 2.85
N LYS A 52 8.33 -18.31 3.47
CA LYS A 52 9.66 -18.08 4.06
C LYS A 52 10.65 -17.48 3.04
N THR A 53 10.60 -17.96 1.80
CA THR A 53 11.51 -17.52 0.73
C THR A 53 11.18 -16.12 0.27
N ALA A 54 9.90 -15.81 0.06
CA ALA A 54 9.43 -14.45 -0.28
C ALA A 54 9.80 -13.43 0.82
N ALA A 55 9.54 -13.77 2.09
CA ALA A 55 9.91 -12.93 3.22
C ALA A 55 11.42 -12.69 3.30
N ALA A 56 12.24 -13.73 3.16
CA ALA A 56 13.70 -13.61 3.24
C ALA A 56 14.27 -12.70 2.11
N ARG A 57 13.75 -12.82 0.88
CA ARG A 57 14.15 -11.94 -0.22
C ARG A 57 13.76 -10.50 0.02
N LEU A 58 12.55 -10.25 0.51
CA LEU A 58 12.09 -8.89 0.81
C LEU A 58 12.92 -8.25 1.92
N ILE A 59 13.24 -8.98 3.00
CA ILE A 59 14.15 -8.51 4.05
C ILE A 59 15.55 -8.21 3.46
N GLY A 60 16.03 -9.06 2.55
CA GLY A 60 17.28 -8.81 1.81
C GLY A 60 17.27 -7.49 1.06
N MET A 61 16.17 -7.15 0.39
CA MET A 61 16.00 -5.87 -0.31
C MET A 61 16.03 -4.68 0.66
N TYR A 62 15.43 -4.79 1.84
CA TYR A 62 15.53 -3.72 2.85
C TYR A 62 16.98 -3.51 3.32
N MET A 63 17.71 -4.60 3.56
CA MET A 63 19.11 -4.50 3.96
C MET A 63 20.02 -3.99 2.83
N GLU A 64 19.71 -4.31 1.59
CA GLU A 64 20.36 -3.72 0.41
C GLU A 64 20.11 -2.21 0.34
N ALA A 65 18.88 -1.76 0.53
CA ALA A 65 18.56 -0.33 0.60
C ALA A 65 19.38 0.38 1.68
N VAL A 66 19.49 -0.21 2.86
CA VAL A 66 20.34 0.30 3.96
C VAL A 66 21.80 0.37 3.53
N ALA A 67 22.33 -0.67 2.88
CA ALA A 67 23.73 -0.72 2.41
C ALA A 67 24.01 0.34 1.31
N GLN A 68 22.99 0.70 0.52
CA GLN A 68 23.08 1.78 -0.49
C GLN A 68 22.90 3.17 0.13
N GLY A 69 22.74 3.28 1.44
CA GLY A 69 22.67 4.52 2.19
C GLY A 69 21.28 5.17 2.17
N ALA A 70 20.21 4.38 2.12
CA ALA A 70 18.85 4.89 2.26
C ALA A 70 18.65 5.51 3.65
N ASP A 71 17.97 6.66 3.68
CA ASP A 71 17.56 7.35 4.90
C ASP A 71 16.22 6.86 5.43
N ALA A 72 15.34 6.42 4.52
CA ALA A 72 14.08 5.76 4.81
C ALA A 72 13.68 4.82 3.65
N ILE A 73 12.85 3.83 3.93
CA ILE A 73 12.39 2.82 2.98
C ILE A 73 10.87 2.84 2.92
N LEU A 74 10.29 2.87 1.71
CA LEU A 74 8.87 2.64 1.47
C LEU A 74 8.67 1.23 0.90
N ASN A 75 7.97 0.37 1.65
CA ASN A 75 7.52 -0.94 1.18
C ASN A 75 6.26 -0.78 0.33
N ILE A 76 6.35 -1.10 -0.97
CA ILE A 76 5.28 -0.87 -1.95
C ILE A 76 4.60 -2.19 -2.30
N CYS A 77 3.99 -2.80 -1.30
CA CYS A 77 3.12 -3.97 -1.49
C CYS A 77 2.35 -4.31 -0.21
N SER A 78 1.03 -4.23 -0.26
CA SER A 78 0.15 -4.60 0.86
C SER A 78 0.17 -6.10 1.15
N SER A 79 0.31 -6.95 0.11
CA SER A 79 0.32 -8.43 0.26
C SER A 79 1.46 -8.95 1.15
N VAL A 80 2.56 -8.20 1.27
CA VAL A 80 3.74 -8.54 2.07
C VAL A 80 4.04 -7.49 3.16
N GLY A 81 3.09 -6.61 3.45
CA GLY A 81 3.26 -5.52 4.41
C GLY A 81 3.61 -5.99 5.82
N GLU A 82 3.14 -7.17 6.23
CA GLU A 82 3.49 -7.78 7.53
C GLU A 82 4.98 -8.12 7.67
N VAL A 83 5.70 -8.33 6.56
CA VAL A 83 7.16 -8.50 6.58
C VAL A 83 7.83 -7.20 7.01
N ALA A 84 7.38 -6.05 6.49
CA ALA A 84 7.87 -4.74 6.93
C ALA A 84 7.60 -4.51 8.42
N ASP A 85 6.42 -4.90 8.92
CA ASP A 85 6.08 -4.82 10.36
C ASP A 85 7.01 -5.69 11.21
N SER A 86 7.36 -6.90 10.74
CA SER A 86 8.18 -7.86 11.48
C SER A 86 9.64 -7.41 11.68
N VAL A 87 10.16 -6.52 10.85
CA VAL A 87 11.58 -6.07 10.89
C VAL A 87 11.75 -4.69 11.53
N GLN A 88 10.71 -4.11 12.13
CA GLN A 88 10.76 -2.75 12.69
C GLN A 88 11.85 -2.57 13.76
N THR A 89 12.09 -3.58 14.59
CA THR A 89 13.16 -3.52 15.60
C THR A 89 14.54 -3.43 14.95
N ALA A 90 14.79 -4.20 13.90
CA ALA A 90 16.04 -4.13 13.16
C ALA A 90 16.18 -2.79 12.41
N ALA A 91 15.11 -2.29 11.81
CA ALA A 91 15.04 -0.99 11.14
C ALA A 91 15.37 0.15 12.12
N ALA A 92 14.79 0.13 13.33
CA ALA A 92 15.08 1.09 14.39
C ALA A 92 16.56 1.03 14.83
N TYR A 93 17.13 -0.17 14.95
CA TYR A 93 18.53 -0.34 15.34
C TYR A 93 19.51 0.24 14.33
N VAL A 94 19.25 0.08 13.02
CA VAL A 94 20.09 0.65 11.96
C VAL A 94 19.76 2.11 11.64
N GLY A 95 18.71 2.67 12.26
CA GLY A 95 18.30 4.06 12.09
C GLY A 95 17.68 4.37 10.71
N VAL A 96 17.16 3.35 10.01
CA VAL A 96 16.50 3.49 8.70
C VAL A 96 15.05 2.99 8.83
N PRO A 97 14.06 3.89 8.99
CA PRO A 97 12.67 3.49 9.11
C PRO A 97 12.16 2.82 7.82
N ILE A 98 11.36 1.77 8.01
CA ILE A 98 10.66 1.08 6.92
C ILE A 98 9.17 1.37 7.10
N VAL A 99 8.60 2.13 6.18
CA VAL A 99 7.18 2.49 6.20
C VAL A 99 6.40 1.65 5.19
N ARG A 100 5.16 1.34 5.52
CA ARG A 100 4.24 0.63 4.62
C ARG A 100 3.49 1.64 3.75
N ILE A 101 3.27 1.28 2.49
CA ILE A 101 2.49 2.11 1.57
C ILE A 101 1.03 2.28 1.99
N ASP A 102 0.46 1.30 2.70
CA ASP A 102 -0.97 1.17 2.98
C ASP A 102 -1.39 1.54 4.43
N GLU A 103 -0.47 1.68 5.36
CA GLU A 103 -0.80 1.89 6.78
C GLU A 103 -1.57 3.19 7.04
N ASP A 104 -1.08 4.31 6.53
CA ASP A 104 -1.73 5.61 6.76
C ASP A 104 -3.08 5.70 6.01
N MET A 105 -3.20 5.07 4.85
CA MET A 105 -4.48 4.89 4.17
C MET A 105 -5.50 4.16 5.04
N CYS A 106 -5.08 3.07 5.68
CA CYS A 106 -5.93 2.32 6.60
C CYS A 106 -6.31 3.13 7.83
N LYS A 107 -5.38 3.93 8.39
CA LYS A 107 -5.69 4.88 9.49
C LYS A 107 -6.72 5.90 9.07
N GLU A 108 -6.62 6.45 7.85
CA GLU A 108 -7.57 7.42 7.34
C GLU A 108 -8.94 6.79 7.10
N ALA A 109 -9.02 5.57 6.56
CA ALA A 109 -10.28 4.85 6.44
C ALA A 109 -11.00 4.71 7.79
N VAL A 110 -10.26 4.33 8.85
CA VAL A 110 -10.79 4.23 10.22
C VAL A 110 -11.21 5.59 10.81
N ARG A 111 -10.65 6.71 10.33
CA ARG A 111 -11.09 8.06 10.73
C ARG A 111 -12.40 8.44 10.06
N LEU A 112 -12.54 8.13 8.77
CA LEU A 112 -13.66 8.55 7.92
C LEU A 112 -14.95 7.79 8.18
N GLY A 113 -14.88 6.52 8.57
CA GLY A 113 -16.10 5.73 8.74
C GLY A 113 -15.98 4.54 9.68
N LYS A 114 -17.14 3.94 9.96
CA LYS A 114 -17.24 2.69 10.72
C LYS A 114 -17.36 1.47 9.83
N ARG A 115 -17.90 1.63 8.61
CA ARG A 115 -18.08 0.57 7.62
C ARG A 115 -17.09 0.83 6.48
N VAL A 116 -16.08 -0.01 6.37
CA VAL A 116 -14.99 0.15 5.40
C VAL A 116 -15.11 -0.92 4.31
N GLY A 117 -15.39 -0.50 3.08
CA GLY A 117 -15.34 -1.37 1.91
C GLY A 117 -13.90 -1.56 1.45
N VAL A 118 -13.51 -2.81 1.19
CA VAL A 118 -12.16 -3.11 0.69
C VAL A 118 -12.25 -3.74 -0.68
N LEU A 119 -11.92 -2.98 -1.73
CA LEU A 119 -11.86 -3.48 -3.10
C LEU A 119 -10.49 -4.09 -3.38
N ALA A 120 -10.47 -5.33 -3.85
CA ALA A 120 -9.25 -6.05 -4.20
C ALA A 120 -9.50 -7.01 -5.38
N THR A 121 -8.47 -7.30 -6.16
CA THR A 121 -8.51 -8.32 -7.22
C THR A 121 -7.71 -9.59 -6.88
N LEU A 122 -7.11 -9.62 -5.70
CA LEU A 122 -6.35 -10.74 -5.16
C LEU A 122 -6.73 -10.97 -3.70
N ALA A 123 -7.08 -12.20 -3.35
CA ALA A 123 -7.31 -12.59 -1.96
C ALA A 123 -6.06 -12.35 -1.09
N THR A 124 -4.87 -12.56 -1.64
CA THR A 124 -3.56 -12.28 -1.01
C THR A 124 -3.26 -10.81 -0.79
N THR A 125 -4.15 -9.90 -1.24
CA THR A 125 -4.10 -8.48 -0.93
C THR A 125 -5.29 -8.07 -0.07
N LEU A 126 -6.48 -8.65 -0.30
CA LEU A 126 -7.70 -8.37 0.46
C LEU A 126 -7.48 -8.64 1.97
N GLU A 127 -7.09 -9.85 2.32
CA GLU A 127 -6.93 -10.24 3.72
C GLU A 127 -5.84 -9.45 4.47
N PRO A 128 -4.62 -9.25 3.94
CA PRO A 128 -3.63 -8.39 4.57
C PRO A 128 -4.12 -6.94 4.76
N THR A 129 -4.86 -6.37 3.81
CA THR A 129 -5.42 -5.02 3.95
C THR A 129 -6.46 -4.97 5.06
N LYS A 130 -7.39 -5.94 5.13
CA LYS A 130 -8.38 -6.07 6.23
C LYS A 130 -7.70 -6.22 7.59
N ASN A 131 -6.65 -7.04 7.67
CA ASN A 131 -5.86 -7.21 8.88
C ASN A 131 -5.21 -5.88 9.32
N THR A 132 -4.68 -5.11 8.37
CA THR A 132 -4.09 -3.80 8.64
C THR A 132 -5.15 -2.83 9.15
N ILE A 133 -6.32 -2.73 8.50
CA ILE A 133 -7.44 -1.89 8.97
C ILE A 133 -7.86 -2.28 10.39
N SER A 134 -8.02 -3.58 10.65
CA SER A 134 -8.42 -4.08 11.98
C SER A 134 -7.36 -3.79 13.06
N ARG A 135 -6.08 -3.90 12.71
CA ARG A 135 -4.96 -3.58 13.60
C ARG A 135 -4.91 -2.09 13.94
N VAL A 136 -5.01 -1.22 12.94
CA VAL A 136 -4.98 0.23 13.18
C VAL A 136 -6.24 0.71 13.89
N ALA A 137 -7.42 0.15 13.60
CA ALA A 137 -8.64 0.46 14.32
C ALA A 137 -8.50 0.16 15.82
N ARG A 138 -7.95 -1.02 16.16
CA ARG A 138 -7.63 -1.39 17.55
C ARG A 138 -6.67 -0.41 18.21
N ALA A 139 -5.59 -0.05 17.52
CA ALA A 139 -4.61 0.89 18.03
C ALA A 139 -5.19 2.30 18.26
N MET A 140 -6.22 2.67 17.47
CA MET A 140 -6.96 3.93 17.62
C MET A 140 -8.13 3.86 18.60
N GLY A 141 -8.36 2.71 19.27
CA GLY A 141 -9.50 2.50 20.16
C GLY A 141 -10.86 2.54 19.45
N LYS A 142 -10.91 2.20 18.16
CA LYS A 142 -12.11 2.21 17.33
C LYS A 142 -12.52 0.79 16.92
N HIS A 143 -13.79 0.62 16.60
CA HIS A 143 -14.33 -0.56 15.98
C HIS A 143 -14.80 -0.22 14.57
N VAL A 144 -14.49 -1.08 13.61
CA VAL A 144 -14.94 -0.97 12.22
C VAL A 144 -15.50 -2.29 11.72
N GLU A 145 -16.48 -2.20 10.84
CA GLU A 145 -17.03 -3.31 10.07
C GLU A 145 -16.36 -3.30 8.70
N LEU A 146 -15.93 -4.46 8.22
CA LEU A 146 -15.27 -4.61 6.92
C LEU A 146 -16.21 -5.28 5.93
N VAL A 147 -16.34 -4.68 4.75
CA VAL A 147 -17.15 -5.18 3.65
C VAL A 147 -16.22 -5.58 2.50
N ASP A 148 -16.28 -6.85 2.13
CA ASP A 148 -15.41 -7.41 1.09
C ASP A 148 -15.91 -7.07 -0.32
N GLY A 149 -15.01 -6.51 -1.13
CA GLY A 149 -15.20 -6.23 -2.55
C GLY A 149 -14.16 -6.97 -3.41
N LEU A 150 -14.02 -8.29 -3.23
CA LEU A 150 -13.11 -9.09 -4.05
C LEU A 150 -13.67 -9.26 -5.47
N ILE A 151 -12.83 -8.91 -6.45
CA ILE A 151 -13.11 -9.06 -7.88
C ILE A 151 -12.20 -10.15 -8.42
N ASP A 152 -12.67 -11.39 -8.29
CA ASP A 152 -11.88 -12.55 -8.71
C ASP A 152 -11.66 -12.55 -10.24
N GLY A 153 -10.46 -12.96 -10.68
CA GLY A 153 -10.09 -13.02 -12.09
C GLY A 153 -9.82 -11.68 -12.77
N ALA A 154 -9.93 -10.54 -12.08
CA ALA A 154 -9.71 -9.22 -12.67
C ALA A 154 -8.23 -8.83 -12.78
N PHE A 155 -7.32 -9.54 -12.10
CA PHE A 155 -5.89 -9.23 -12.16
C PHE A 155 -5.31 -9.48 -13.55
N GLY A 156 -4.71 -8.45 -14.16
CA GLY A 156 -4.08 -8.53 -15.48
C GLY A 156 -4.99 -8.18 -16.65
N LEU A 157 -6.24 -7.77 -16.42
CA LEU A 157 -7.10 -7.19 -17.44
C LEU A 157 -6.59 -5.82 -17.90
N ASN A 158 -7.01 -5.38 -19.10
CA ASN A 158 -6.76 -4.01 -19.53
C ASN A 158 -7.49 -3.00 -18.64
N GLN A 159 -7.04 -1.74 -18.65
CA GLN A 159 -7.56 -0.71 -17.74
C GLN A 159 -9.06 -0.42 -17.91
N GLU A 160 -9.61 -0.52 -19.12
CA GLU A 160 -11.03 -0.23 -19.38
C GLU A 160 -11.93 -1.31 -18.79
N GLU A 161 -11.61 -2.59 -19.06
CA GLU A 161 -12.32 -3.73 -18.48
C GLU A 161 -12.21 -3.74 -16.96
N PHE A 162 -11.01 -3.46 -16.45
CA PHE A 162 -10.74 -3.40 -15.02
C PHE A 162 -11.52 -2.29 -14.31
N ARG A 163 -11.56 -1.08 -14.92
CA ARG A 163 -12.37 0.07 -14.44
C ARG A 163 -13.85 -0.31 -14.30
N LYS A 164 -14.41 -0.94 -15.33
CA LYS A 164 -15.81 -1.37 -15.32
C LYS A 164 -16.11 -2.33 -14.17
N LEU A 165 -15.26 -3.34 -13.96
CA LEU A 165 -15.44 -4.31 -12.88
C LEU A 165 -15.30 -3.67 -11.50
N LEU A 166 -14.40 -2.70 -11.33
CA LEU A 166 -14.25 -1.95 -10.09
C LEU A 166 -15.49 -1.11 -9.77
N LEU A 167 -16.05 -0.42 -10.77
CA LEU A 167 -17.32 0.32 -10.63
C LEU A 167 -18.46 -0.62 -10.25
N GLU A 168 -18.62 -1.74 -10.95
CA GLU A 168 -19.66 -2.72 -10.65
C GLU A 168 -19.52 -3.30 -9.21
N ALA A 169 -18.31 -3.61 -8.79
CA ALA A 169 -18.04 -4.13 -7.44
C ALA A 169 -18.34 -3.09 -6.35
N ALA A 170 -17.89 -1.85 -6.55
CA ALA A 170 -18.21 -0.75 -5.64
C ALA A 170 -19.71 -0.49 -5.56
N GLY A 171 -20.41 -0.55 -6.68
CA GLY A 171 -21.87 -0.40 -6.76
C GLY A 171 -22.63 -1.42 -5.94
N LYS A 172 -22.09 -2.64 -5.76
CA LYS A 172 -22.73 -3.70 -4.92
C LYS A 172 -22.63 -3.41 -3.43
N ILE A 173 -21.61 -2.70 -2.99
CA ILE A 173 -21.34 -2.45 -1.57
C ILE A 173 -21.57 -1.00 -1.12
N LYS A 174 -21.86 -0.09 -2.05
CA LYS A 174 -21.93 1.37 -1.82
C LYS A 174 -22.89 1.79 -0.69
N ASP A 175 -23.98 1.08 -0.49
CA ASP A 175 -24.98 1.39 0.52
C ASP A 175 -24.61 0.82 1.91
N ASP A 176 -23.64 -0.07 1.95
CA ASP A 176 -23.16 -0.76 3.15
C ASP A 176 -21.86 -0.18 3.71
N VAL A 177 -21.27 0.83 3.07
CA VAL A 177 -19.96 1.37 3.45
C VAL A 177 -19.98 2.89 3.60
N ASP A 178 -19.10 3.40 4.45
CA ASP A 178 -18.89 4.84 4.66
C ASP A 178 -17.66 5.35 3.88
N VAL A 179 -16.73 4.44 3.56
CA VAL A 179 -15.48 4.71 2.84
C VAL A 179 -15.04 3.46 2.08
N ILE A 180 -14.42 3.63 0.92
CA ILE A 180 -13.84 2.56 0.11
C ILE A 180 -12.32 2.66 0.13
N VAL A 181 -11.63 1.54 0.36
CA VAL A 181 -10.19 1.37 0.27
C VAL A 181 -9.86 0.54 -0.96
N LEU A 182 -9.00 1.07 -1.83
CA LEU A 182 -8.42 0.36 -2.95
C LEU A 182 -7.16 -0.37 -2.46
N ALA A 183 -7.26 -1.69 -2.26
CA ALA A 183 -6.22 -2.49 -1.63
C ALA A 183 -4.93 -2.61 -2.45
N GLN A 184 -4.97 -2.28 -3.74
CA GLN A 184 -3.81 -2.32 -4.63
C GLN A 184 -3.54 -0.93 -5.21
N GLY A 185 -2.28 -0.48 -5.12
CA GLY A 185 -1.87 0.83 -5.63
C GLY A 185 -2.14 1.03 -7.14
N SER A 186 -2.13 -0.06 -7.92
CA SER A 186 -2.47 -0.04 -9.34
C SER A 186 -3.93 0.32 -9.65
N MET A 187 -4.81 0.34 -8.64
CA MET A 187 -6.21 0.75 -8.80
C MET A 187 -6.42 2.26 -8.67
N ALA A 188 -5.42 3.04 -8.30
CA ALA A 188 -5.57 4.45 -7.97
C ALA A 188 -6.24 5.29 -9.07
N TYR A 189 -6.11 4.91 -10.34
CA TYR A 189 -6.68 5.63 -11.47
C TYR A 189 -8.22 5.62 -11.54
N VAL A 190 -8.89 4.78 -10.75
CA VAL A 190 -10.37 4.74 -10.67
C VAL A 190 -10.93 5.51 -9.47
N GLU A 191 -10.09 6.14 -8.66
CA GLU A 191 -10.54 6.87 -7.46
C GLU A 191 -11.60 7.91 -7.77
N GLU A 192 -11.32 8.79 -8.75
CA GLU A 192 -12.24 9.86 -9.16
C GLU A 192 -13.53 9.28 -9.73
N ASP A 193 -13.46 8.27 -10.61
CA ASP A 193 -14.62 7.63 -11.20
C ASP A 193 -15.56 7.02 -10.14
N LEU A 194 -14.99 6.37 -9.12
CA LEU A 194 -15.77 5.77 -8.04
C LEU A 194 -16.40 6.84 -7.14
N HIS A 195 -15.64 7.89 -6.84
CA HIS A 195 -16.14 9.01 -6.05
C HIS A 195 -17.27 9.75 -6.76
N GLU A 196 -17.11 10.04 -8.04
CA GLU A 196 -18.14 10.70 -8.85
C GLU A 196 -19.40 9.83 -8.99
N ALA A 197 -19.25 8.52 -9.20
CA ALA A 197 -20.36 7.61 -9.36
C ALA A 197 -21.20 7.40 -8.10
N TYR A 198 -20.56 7.40 -6.92
CA TYR A 198 -21.22 6.93 -5.69
C TYR A 198 -21.18 7.95 -4.54
N GLY A 199 -20.44 9.06 -4.64
CA GLY A 199 -20.33 10.09 -3.61
C GLY A 199 -19.64 9.62 -2.31
N ILE A 200 -18.96 8.46 -2.34
CA ILE A 200 -18.28 7.87 -1.19
C ILE A 200 -16.78 8.25 -1.25
N PRO A 201 -16.12 8.57 -0.12
CA PRO A 201 -14.68 8.72 -0.08
C PRO A 201 -13.97 7.45 -0.53
N VAL A 202 -13.01 7.57 -1.45
CA VAL A 202 -12.20 6.48 -1.97
C VAL A 202 -10.72 6.75 -1.66
N LEU A 203 -10.02 5.77 -1.11
CA LEU A 203 -8.63 5.90 -0.68
C LEU A 203 -7.73 4.93 -1.44
N TYR A 204 -6.55 5.40 -1.84
CA TYR A 204 -5.53 4.59 -2.50
C TYR A 204 -4.14 4.78 -1.88
N SER A 205 -3.38 3.70 -1.76
CA SER A 205 -2.19 3.64 -0.93
C SER A 205 -0.99 4.50 -1.37
N PRO A 206 -0.64 4.71 -2.66
CA PRO A 206 0.53 5.49 -3.07
C PRO A 206 0.61 6.90 -2.47
N ARG A 207 -0.50 7.61 -2.43
CA ARG A 207 -0.59 8.95 -1.84
C ARG A 207 -0.25 8.94 -0.35
N PHE A 208 -0.83 8.01 0.39
CA PHE A 208 -0.64 7.91 1.84
C PHE A 208 0.74 7.39 2.21
N GLY A 209 1.27 6.43 1.44
CA GLY A 209 2.63 5.93 1.63
C GLY A 209 3.69 7.02 1.43
N ALA A 210 3.50 7.89 0.44
CA ALA A 210 4.41 9.02 0.22
C ALA A 210 4.36 10.05 1.36
N ILE A 211 3.17 10.31 1.92
CA ILE A 211 3.01 11.18 3.10
C ILE A 211 3.70 10.58 4.32
N GLU A 212 3.55 9.28 4.55
CA GLU A 212 4.18 8.60 5.69
C GLU A 212 5.71 8.54 5.55
N LEU A 213 6.21 8.31 4.34
CA LEU A 213 7.65 8.40 4.04
C LEU A 213 8.20 9.79 4.38
N LYS A 214 7.46 10.85 4.00
CA LYS A 214 7.82 12.23 4.37
C LYS A 214 7.90 12.41 5.88
N LYS A 215 6.89 11.95 6.64
CA LYS A 215 6.89 12.03 8.09
C LYS A 215 8.10 11.32 8.71
N ALA A 216 8.40 10.11 8.25
CA ALA A 216 9.55 9.36 8.71
C ALA A 216 10.87 10.11 8.48
N LEU A 217 11.02 10.80 7.35
CA LEU A 217 12.19 11.64 7.05
C LEU A 217 12.22 12.93 7.88
N GLN A 218 11.06 13.53 8.18
CA GLN A 218 10.95 14.68 9.08
C GLN A 218 11.33 14.34 10.52
N GLU A 219 10.87 13.20 11.03
CA GLU A 219 11.25 12.68 12.36
C GLU A 219 12.76 12.46 12.50
N LYS A 220 13.47 12.16 11.40
CA LYS A 220 14.93 12.10 11.33
C LYS A 220 15.59 13.49 11.17
N GLY A 221 14.83 14.57 11.05
CA GLY A 221 15.35 15.91 10.81
C GLY A 221 15.94 16.12 9.42
N MET A 222 15.58 15.30 8.44
CA MET A 222 16.08 15.38 7.06
C MET A 222 15.19 16.22 6.14
N LEU A 223 13.99 16.54 6.59
CA LEU A 223 13.03 17.46 5.96
C LEU A 223 12.49 18.45 6.99
N ALA A 224 12.15 19.65 6.52
CA ALA A 224 11.51 20.69 7.34
C ALA A 224 10.02 20.37 7.58
#